data_69e24b05840b5f6a2f765f281deebc88
#
_entry.id   69e24b05840b5f6a2f765f281deebc88
#
_cell.length_a   1.000
_cell.length_b   1.000
_cell.length_c   1.000
_cell.angle_alpha   90.00
_cell.angle_beta   90.00
_cell.angle_gamma   90.00
#
_symmetry.space_group_name_H-M   'P 1'
#
loop_
_entity.id
_entity.type
_entity.pdbx_description
1 polymer ?
#
loop_
_entity_poly.entity_id
_entity_poly.type
_entity_poly.pdbx_seq_one_letter_code
_entity_poly.pdbx_strand_id
1 'polypeptide(L)'
;MALDSAAILEALDDDQRAVALATRGPVCVIAGAGTGKTRAITHRIAYAASIGTMDPHKVLALTFTARAAGEMRARLRTLGVPTVAARTVHSAALKQLLFFWPTVFGGRTPDLITSKGSFLAESVRRAGLTSSISIQNRDLMRDIATEIEWAKVSQVAPEDFIDEISKRLIKPRVNPEQLVQLYTAYESIKKQELAIDFEDVLLLTSAMLEEERDVRERVQDQYRYFTVDEYQDISPVQQRLINAWLGSRSDICVVGDPAQTIYSFAGATPLFLNTFTQRFPEAEVIRLSTGYRSTPEITFAANSLLRVGSMGQELVAFNDHGSKPSVQGFKDEQSEIAGVLSDITALLTAGTAPQEIAVLARTNAQLSAVERAMNKEGIPYQVRNTERFFDRTDVRDFLKQVRQASVIPAEDSQWIDELRSIAQPFLTGESIDGIAALLHLGRELDADPNFSPKTLRGYLREVEDRVQQNNPPTMPVITLATLHAAKGLEWERVFLIGASEGILPLTNSGNSASLTDAVIAEERRLFYVGMTRAKADLHITYRAEASRFLRESTLIS
;
A
#
# COMPACT_ATOMS: atom_id res chain seq x y z
N MET A 1 0.48 -33.92 -3.81
CA MET A 1 -0.93 -34.11 -4.18
C MET A 1 -1.15 -33.41 -5.52
N ALA A 2 -1.75 -34.10 -6.50
CA ALA A 2 -2.11 -33.42 -7.75
C ALA A 2 -3.13 -32.33 -7.43
N LEU A 3 -2.96 -31.15 -8.02
CA LEU A 3 -3.90 -30.04 -7.90
C LEU A 3 -5.22 -30.47 -8.60
N ASP A 4 -6.32 -30.46 -7.88
CA ASP A 4 -7.63 -30.70 -8.46
C ASP A 4 -8.10 -29.43 -9.20
N SER A 5 -8.00 -29.46 -10.52
CA SER A 5 -8.38 -28.34 -11.37
C SER A 5 -9.86 -27.96 -11.27
N ALA A 6 -10.74 -28.95 -11.00
CA ALA A 6 -12.17 -28.70 -10.83
C ALA A 6 -12.43 -27.95 -9.52
N ALA A 7 -11.85 -28.41 -8.40
CA ALA A 7 -11.99 -27.75 -7.10
C ALA A 7 -11.47 -26.31 -7.09
N ILE A 8 -10.42 -25.99 -7.87
CA ILE A 8 -9.92 -24.63 -8.01
C ILE A 8 -10.99 -23.72 -8.63
N LEU A 9 -11.74 -24.19 -9.62
CA LEU A 9 -12.76 -23.39 -10.32
C LEU A 9 -14.10 -23.33 -9.56
N GLU A 10 -14.48 -24.37 -8.83
CA GLU A 10 -15.74 -24.42 -8.06
C GLU A 10 -15.82 -23.33 -6.97
N ALA A 11 -14.67 -22.92 -6.46
CA ALA A 11 -14.58 -21.86 -5.46
C ALA A 11 -14.86 -20.44 -6.00
N LEU A 12 -15.03 -20.26 -7.30
CA LEU A 12 -15.09 -18.96 -7.98
C LEU A 12 -16.50 -18.68 -8.52
N ASP A 13 -16.91 -17.41 -8.50
CA ASP A 13 -18.03 -16.94 -9.28
C ASP A 13 -17.71 -16.95 -10.79
N ASP A 14 -18.70 -16.62 -11.62
CA ASP A 14 -18.56 -16.71 -13.08
C ASP A 14 -17.50 -15.73 -13.62
N ASP A 15 -17.45 -14.48 -13.11
CA ASP A 15 -16.47 -13.47 -13.51
C ASP A 15 -15.05 -13.89 -13.09
N GLN A 16 -14.89 -14.32 -11.85
CA GLN A 16 -13.61 -14.80 -11.31
C GLN A 16 -13.15 -16.08 -12.03
N ARG A 17 -14.10 -16.96 -12.39
CA ARG A 17 -13.84 -18.18 -13.16
C ARG A 17 -13.36 -17.84 -14.57
N ALA A 18 -13.94 -16.84 -15.22
CA ALA A 18 -13.46 -16.36 -16.52
C ALA A 18 -11.99 -15.92 -16.43
N VAL A 19 -11.61 -15.18 -15.38
CA VAL A 19 -10.20 -14.82 -15.13
C VAL A 19 -9.33 -16.07 -14.95
N ALA A 20 -9.79 -17.07 -14.19
CA ALA A 20 -9.03 -18.29 -13.94
C ALA A 20 -8.81 -19.11 -15.22
N LEU A 21 -9.78 -19.12 -16.12
CA LEU A 21 -9.73 -19.84 -17.40
C LEU A 21 -8.85 -19.15 -18.45
N ALA A 22 -8.68 -17.82 -18.37
CA ALA A 22 -7.81 -17.04 -19.27
C ALA A 22 -6.33 -17.26 -18.92
N THR A 23 -5.81 -18.47 -19.13
CA THR A 23 -4.50 -18.91 -18.66
C THR A 23 -3.32 -18.32 -19.44
N ARG A 24 -3.50 -17.92 -20.70
CA ARG A 24 -2.43 -17.46 -21.60
C ARG A 24 -2.78 -16.11 -22.21
N GLY A 25 -1.75 -15.49 -22.82
CA GLY A 25 -1.88 -14.22 -23.54
C GLY A 25 -2.02 -13.00 -22.63
N PRO A 26 -2.16 -11.81 -23.19
CA PRO A 26 -2.39 -10.61 -22.41
C PRO A 26 -3.83 -10.59 -21.89
N VAL A 27 -3.98 -10.48 -20.57
CA VAL A 27 -5.29 -10.40 -19.90
C VAL A 27 -5.35 -9.12 -19.08
N CYS A 28 -6.41 -8.35 -19.24
CA CYS A 28 -6.69 -7.15 -18.45
C CYS A 28 -7.94 -7.36 -17.60
N VAL A 29 -7.78 -7.37 -16.29
CA VAL A 29 -8.89 -7.54 -15.35
C VAL A 29 -9.22 -6.19 -14.73
N ILE A 30 -10.41 -5.66 -15.03
CA ILE A 30 -10.95 -4.46 -14.39
C ILE A 30 -11.80 -4.90 -13.20
N ALA A 31 -11.42 -4.51 -12.00
CA ALA A 31 -11.98 -5.09 -10.80
C ALA A 31 -12.10 -4.06 -9.67
N GLY A 32 -13.30 -3.69 -9.31
CA GLY A 32 -13.57 -2.70 -8.27
C GLY A 32 -13.23 -3.18 -6.84
N ALA A 33 -13.57 -2.33 -5.87
CA ALA A 33 -13.31 -2.63 -4.46
C ALA A 33 -14.09 -3.88 -4.00
N GLY A 34 -13.40 -4.83 -3.35
CA GLY A 34 -14.06 -6.00 -2.75
C GLY A 34 -14.52 -7.08 -3.73
N THR A 35 -14.12 -7.04 -5.01
CA THR A 35 -14.52 -8.04 -6.02
C THR A 35 -13.70 -9.33 -5.99
N GLY A 36 -12.76 -9.46 -5.06
CA GLY A 36 -11.93 -10.66 -4.99
C GLY A 36 -10.80 -10.70 -6.03
N LYS A 37 -10.27 -9.54 -6.47
CA LYS A 37 -9.12 -9.41 -7.38
C LYS A 37 -8.03 -10.45 -7.14
N THR A 38 -7.45 -10.43 -5.94
CA THR A 38 -6.34 -11.31 -5.55
C THR A 38 -6.75 -12.78 -5.56
N ARG A 39 -8.03 -13.10 -5.23
CA ARG A 39 -8.57 -14.46 -5.34
C ARG A 39 -8.59 -14.92 -6.78
N ALA A 40 -9.14 -14.13 -7.68
CA ALA A 40 -9.22 -14.48 -9.11
C ALA A 40 -7.84 -14.76 -9.72
N ILE A 41 -6.85 -13.88 -9.50
CA ILE A 41 -5.51 -14.04 -10.09
C ILE A 41 -4.71 -15.18 -9.44
N THR A 42 -4.87 -15.46 -8.16
CA THR A 42 -4.18 -16.61 -7.52
C THR A 42 -4.78 -17.94 -8.00
N HIS A 43 -6.10 -18.01 -8.20
CA HIS A 43 -6.74 -19.19 -8.78
C HIS A 43 -6.38 -19.37 -10.27
N ARG A 44 -6.25 -18.26 -11.04
CA ARG A 44 -5.72 -18.31 -12.40
C ARG A 44 -4.35 -18.97 -12.47
N ILE A 45 -3.42 -18.56 -11.61
CA ILE A 45 -2.08 -19.14 -11.54
C ILE A 45 -2.15 -20.63 -11.16
N ALA A 46 -2.92 -20.97 -10.13
CA ALA A 46 -3.06 -22.34 -9.66
C ALA A 46 -3.72 -23.24 -10.71
N TYR A 47 -4.78 -22.77 -11.37
CA TYR A 47 -5.46 -23.48 -12.43
C TYR A 47 -4.53 -23.71 -13.62
N ALA A 48 -3.84 -22.67 -14.10
CA ALA A 48 -2.88 -22.77 -15.19
C ALA A 48 -1.75 -23.76 -14.90
N ALA A 49 -1.27 -23.81 -13.66
CA ALA A 49 -0.27 -24.78 -13.22
C ALA A 49 -0.85 -26.20 -13.19
N SER A 50 -2.09 -26.39 -12.72
CA SER A 50 -2.74 -27.71 -12.62
C SER A 50 -2.95 -28.37 -13.97
N ILE A 51 -3.26 -27.60 -15.02
CA ILE A 51 -3.46 -28.08 -16.40
C ILE A 51 -2.17 -28.02 -17.25
N GLY A 52 -1.03 -27.62 -16.65
CA GLY A 52 0.28 -27.59 -17.31
C GLY A 52 0.50 -26.46 -18.33
N THR A 53 -0.37 -25.44 -18.39
CA THR A 53 -0.21 -24.29 -19.29
C THR A 53 0.81 -23.27 -18.77
N MET A 54 1.07 -23.25 -17.46
CA MET A 54 2.12 -22.45 -16.84
C MET A 54 3.02 -23.30 -15.94
N ASP A 55 4.33 -23.12 -16.07
CA ASP A 55 5.29 -23.62 -15.10
C ASP A 55 5.31 -22.67 -13.88
N PRO A 56 4.90 -23.12 -12.67
CA PRO A 56 4.84 -22.26 -11.50
C PRO A 56 6.20 -21.69 -11.08
N HIS A 57 7.33 -22.35 -11.44
CA HIS A 57 8.68 -21.84 -11.20
C HIS A 57 9.02 -20.62 -12.08
N LYS A 58 8.31 -20.43 -13.18
CA LYS A 58 8.52 -19.36 -14.15
C LYS A 58 7.48 -18.24 -14.04
N VAL A 59 6.64 -18.25 -13.00
CA VAL A 59 5.65 -17.21 -12.73
C VAL A 59 6.25 -16.15 -11.83
N LEU A 60 6.11 -14.87 -12.21
CA LEU A 60 6.37 -13.72 -11.37
C LEU A 60 5.06 -12.98 -11.12
N ALA A 61 4.56 -13.07 -9.89
CA ALA A 61 3.39 -12.37 -9.43
C ALA A 61 3.82 -11.11 -8.66
N LEU A 62 3.44 -9.94 -9.17
CA LEU A 62 3.84 -8.63 -8.68
C LEU A 62 2.66 -7.93 -8.00
N THR A 63 2.94 -7.26 -6.90
CA THR A 63 1.97 -6.46 -6.16
C THR A 63 2.62 -5.16 -5.67
N PHE A 64 1.78 -4.22 -5.22
CA PHE A 64 2.25 -2.91 -4.78
C PHE A 64 2.89 -2.95 -3.38
N THR A 65 2.35 -3.73 -2.45
CA THR A 65 2.82 -3.76 -1.06
C THR A 65 3.40 -5.12 -0.67
N ALA A 66 4.33 -5.11 0.27
CA ALA A 66 4.92 -6.33 0.81
C ALA A 66 3.89 -7.20 1.55
N ARG A 67 2.90 -6.58 2.21
CA ARG A 67 1.77 -7.26 2.81
C ARG A 67 0.96 -8.04 1.76
N ALA A 68 0.57 -7.38 0.66
CA ALA A 68 -0.17 -8.05 -0.42
C ALA A 68 0.65 -9.21 -1.05
N ALA A 69 1.98 -9.04 -1.17
CA ALA A 69 2.87 -10.12 -1.61
C ALA A 69 2.87 -11.31 -0.62
N GLY A 70 2.85 -11.04 0.68
CA GLY A 70 2.74 -12.07 1.73
C GLY A 70 1.40 -12.82 1.66
N GLU A 71 0.29 -12.09 1.58
CA GLU A 71 -1.05 -12.67 1.45
C GLU A 71 -1.18 -13.49 0.16
N MET A 72 -0.62 -13.00 -0.95
CA MET A 72 -0.61 -13.73 -2.22
C MET A 72 0.19 -15.03 -2.12
N ARG A 73 1.38 -15.02 -1.48
CA ARG A 73 2.17 -16.24 -1.23
C ARG A 73 1.41 -17.26 -0.37
N ALA A 74 0.76 -16.80 0.69
CA ALA A 74 -0.03 -17.67 1.56
C ALA A 74 -1.15 -18.36 0.77
N ARG A 75 -1.92 -17.60 -0.03
CA ARG A 75 -2.99 -18.14 -0.88
C ARG A 75 -2.46 -19.13 -1.93
N LEU A 76 -1.36 -18.79 -2.62
CA LEU A 76 -0.74 -19.68 -3.61
C LEU A 76 -0.23 -20.98 -2.96
N ARG A 77 0.28 -20.93 -1.74
CA ARG A 77 0.67 -22.13 -0.97
C ARG A 77 -0.54 -23.01 -0.66
N THR A 78 -1.64 -22.41 -0.19
CA THR A 78 -2.90 -23.14 0.06
C THR A 78 -3.46 -23.77 -1.22
N LEU A 79 -3.31 -23.09 -2.34
CA LEU A 79 -3.71 -23.59 -3.66
C LEU A 79 -2.71 -24.58 -4.27
N GLY A 80 -1.65 -25.00 -3.54
CA GLY A 80 -0.71 -26.04 -3.97
C GLY A 80 0.39 -25.58 -4.92
N VAL A 81 0.61 -24.28 -5.11
CA VAL A 81 1.66 -23.69 -5.96
C VAL A 81 2.66 -22.82 -5.17
N PRO A 82 3.35 -23.37 -4.16
CA PRO A 82 4.23 -22.61 -3.27
C PRO A 82 5.48 -22.04 -3.94
N THR A 83 5.81 -22.52 -5.15
CA THR A 83 7.04 -22.16 -5.89
C THR A 83 6.91 -20.86 -6.68
N VAL A 84 5.69 -20.34 -6.83
CA VAL A 84 5.44 -19.07 -7.51
C VAL A 84 6.15 -17.91 -6.79
N ALA A 85 6.88 -17.11 -7.56
CA ALA A 85 7.56 -15.92 -7.03
C ALA A 85 6.55 -14.76 -6.88
N ALA A 86 5.93 -14.60 -5.71
CA ALA A 86 5.09 -13.45 -5.39
C ALA A 86 5.89 -12.38 -4.62
N ARG A 87 6.04 -11.17 -5.18
CA ARG A 87 6.93 -10.10 -4.71
C ARG A 87 6.35 -8.72 -5.00
N THR A 88 6.89 -7.69 -4.31
CA THR A 88 6.73 -6.31 -4.82
C THR A 88 7.67 -6.08 -5.99
N VAL A 89 7.33 -5.10 -6.86
CA VAL A 89 8.19 -4.73 -7.99
C VAL A 89 9.60 -4.38 -7.50
N HIS A 90 9.71 -3.57 -6.43
CA HIS A 90 10.99 -3.20 -5.84
C HIS A 90 11.78 -4.40 -5.29
N SER A 91 11.12 -5.33 -4.60
CA SER A 91 11.84 -6.49 -4.04
C SER A 91 12.31 -7.47 -5.11
N ALA A 92 11.57 -7.58 -6.23
CA ALA A 92 12.01 -8.36 -7.38
C ALA A 92 13.22 -7.71 -8.07
N ALA A 93 13.15 -6.39 -8.29
CA ALA A 93 14.23 -5.59 -8.88
C ALA A 93 15.50 -5.65 -8.01
N LEU A 94 15.39 -5.36 -6.72
CA LEU A 94 16.54 -5.36 -5.80
C LEU A 94 17.27 -6.71 -5.78
N LYS A 95 16.51 -7.81 -5.74
CA LYS A 95 17.10 -9.16 -5.77
C LYS A 95 17.90 -9.39 -7.05
N GLN A 96 17.41 -8.96 -8.20
CA GLN A 96 18.10 -9.10 -9.47
C GLN A 96 19.31 -8.17 -9.55
N LEU A 97 19.13 -6.90 -9.15
CA LEU A 97 20.22 -5.92 -9.16
C LEU A 97 21.41 -6.39 -8.32
N LEU A 98 21.17 -6.85 -7.09
CA LEU A 98 22.22 -7.34 -6.20
C LEU A 98 22.87 -8.62 -6.72
N PHE A 99 22.11 -9.51 -7.35
CA PHE A 99 22.64 -10.76 -7.91
C PHE A 99 23.59 -10.51 -9.09
N PHE A 100 23.21 -9.60 -9.99
CA PHE A 100 24.01 -9.32 -11.18
C PHE A 100 25.04 -8.18 -10.98
N TRP A 101 24.98 -7.46 -9.86
CA TRP A 101 25.87 -6.32 -9.60
C TRP A 101 27.36 -6.64 -9.82
N PRO A 102 27.92 -7.73 -9.27
CA PRO A 102 29.34 -8.03 -9.44
C PRO A 102 29.74 -8.26 -10.89
N THR A 103 28.82 -8.77 -11.71
CA THR A 103 29.07 -9.12 -13.12
C THR A 103 28.95 -7.90 -14.03
N VAL A 104 27.97 -7.02 -13.78
CA VAL A 104 27.62 -5.89 -14.68
C VAL A 104 28.39 -4.64 -14.29
N PHE A 105 28.32 -4.26 -13.01
CA PHE A 105 28.90 -3.00 -12.54
C PHE A 105 30.28 -3.19 -11.91
N GLY A 106 30.59 -4.40 -11.42
CA GLY A 106 31.82 -4.67 -10.69
C GLY A 106 31.89 -3.97 -9.34
N GLY A 107 33.01 -4.16 -8.63
CA GLY A 107 33.25 -3.47 -7.37
C GLY A 107 32.33 -3.85 -6.21
N ARG A 108 32.27 -2.95 -5.22
CA ARG A 108 31.42 -3.12 -4.04
C ARG A 108 29.95 -2.80 -4.40
N THR A 109 29.05 -3.61 -3.88
CA THR A 109 27.60 -3.35 -3.95
C THR A 109 27.27 -2.06 -3.18
N PRO A 110 26.49 -1.13 -3.73
CA PRO A 110 26.14 0.10 -3.05
C PRO A 110 25.22 -0.16 -1.83
N ASP A 111 25.32 0.73 -0.86
CA ASP A 111 24.47 0.67 0.32
C ASP A 111 23.08 1.23 -0.02
N LEU A 112 22.01 0.51 0.38
CA LEU A 112 20.65 0.94 0.16
C LEU A 112 20.24 1.98 1.22
N ILE A 113 19.87 3.18 0.78
CA ILE A 113 19.37 4.25 1.64
C ILE A 113 17.96 3.88 2.10
N THR A 114 17.81 3.59 3.38
CA THR A 114 16.51 3.33 4.00
C THR A 114 15.84 4.59 4.54
N SER A 115 16.62 5.64 4.81
CA SER A 115 16.14 6.96 5.25
C SER A 115 16.88 8.06 4.50
N LYS A 116 16.15 8.87 3.75
CA LYS A 116 16.71 9.97 2.94
C LYS A 116 17.09 11.22 3.76
N GLY A 117 16.68 11.30 5.04
CA GLY A 117 16.77 12.54 5.83
C GLY A 117 18.17 13.13 5.93
N SER A 118 19.20 12.30 6.19
CA SER A 118 20.60 12.74 6.28
C SER A 118 21.15 13.23 4.94
N PHE A 119 20.84 12.52 3.86
CA PHE A 119 21.24 12.87 2.49
C PHE A 119 20.59 14.18 2.04
N LEU A 120 19.31 14.38 2.32
CA LEU A 120 18.60 15.62 2.01
C LEU A 120 19.12 16.80 2.83
N ALA A 121 19.38 16.60 4.13
CA ALA A 121 19.97 17.63 4.97
C ALA A 121 21.36 18.07 4.45
N GLU A 122 22.17 17.12 3.99
CA GLU A 122 23.46 17.42 3.37
C GLU A 122 23.29 18.11 2.00
N SER A 123 22.25 17.72 1.22
CA SER A 123 21.93 18.39 -0.06
C SER A 123 21.59 19.86 0.14
N VAL A 124 20.81 20.19 1.19
CA VAL A 124 20.49 21.58 1.56
C VAL A 124 21.77 22.39 1.88
N ARG A 125 22.73 21.79 2.62
CA ARG A 125 24.01 22.44 2.94
C ARG A 125 24.87 22.66 1.68
N ARG A 126 25.03 21.63 0.84
CA ARG A 126 25.85 21.72 -0.39
C ARG A 126 25.28 22.67 -1.42
N ALA A 127 23.96 22.75 -1.52
CA ALA A 127 23.29 23.71 -2.39
C ALA A 127 23.32 25.16 -1.85
N GLY A 128 23.82 25.38 -0.63
CA GLY A 128 23.85 26.71 0.00
C GLY A 128 22.47 27.24 0.39
N LEU A 129 21.47 26.37 0.56
CA LEU A 129 20.07 26.75 0.76
C LEU A 129 19.65 26.76 2.25
N THR A 130 20.59 26.71 3.19
CA THR A 130 20.31 26.69 4.64
C THR A 130 19.62 27.94 5.17
N SER A 131 19.72 29.08 4.46
CA SER A 131 19.02 30.32 4.80
C SER A 131 17.54 30.31 4.37
N SER A 132 17.18 29.54 3.37
CA SER A 132 15.83 29.48 2.79
C SER A 132 15.08 28.20 3.14
N ILE A 133 15.80 27.11 3.45
CA ILE A 133 15.24 25.79 3.75
C ILE A 133 15.70 25.34 5.13
N SER A 134 14.77 25.26 6.07
CA SER A 134 15.05 24.76 7.42
C SER A 134 15.08 23.23 7.44
N ILE A 135 16.25 22.67 7.75
CA ILE A 135 16.46 21.22 7.91
C ILE A 135 15.64 20.64 9.06
N GLN A 136 15.31 21.47 10.10
CA GLN A 136 14.47 21.05 11.23
C GLN A 136 12.98 20.98 10.88
N ASN A 137 12.56 21.60 9.79
CA ASN A 137 11.18 21.51 9.32
C ASN A 137 10.95 20.16 8.62
N ARG A 138 10.46 19.18 9.38
CA ARG A 138 10.24 17.80 8.92
C ARG A 138 9.25 17.72 7.76
N ASP A 139 8.22 18.55 7.75
CA ASP A 139 7.21 18.54 6.69
C ASP A 139 7.80 19.07 5.38
N LEU A 140 8.58 20.14 5.42
CA LEU A 140 9.26 20.67 4.25
C LEU A 140 10.29 19.66 3.69
N MET A 141 11.05 19.00 4.57
CA MET A 141 12.02 17.98 4.15
C MET A 141 11.32 16.76 3.53
N ARG A 142 10.12 16.42 4.01
CA ARG A 142 9.28 15.35 3.41
C ARG A 142 8.76 15.77 2.05
N ASP A 143 8.28 17.01 1.90
CA ASP A 143 7.83 17.54 0.61
C ASP A 143 8.97 17.49 -0.42
N ILE A 144 10.20 17.90 -0.05
CA ILE A 144 11.38 17.81 -0.92
C ILE A 144 11.68 16.35 -1.31
N ALA A 145 11.63 15.42 -0.34
CA ALA A 145 11.82 14.00 -0.63
C ALA A 145 10.81 13.49 -1.67
N THR A 146 9.54 13.82 -1.47
CA THR A 146 8.44 13.41 -2.37
C THR A 146 8.63 13.96 -3.79
N GLU A 147 9.11 15.21 -3.93
CA GLU A 147 9.35 15.79 -5.26
C GLU A 147 10.51 15.10 -5.99
N ILE A 148 11.60 14.76 -5.28
CA ILE A 148 12.72 14.01 -5.87
C ILE A 148 12.29 12.58 -6.22
N GLU A 149 11.51 11.93 -5.35
CA GLU A 149 10.94 10.60 -5.62
C GLU A 149 10.06 10.60 -6.85
N TRP A 150 9.16 11.58 -6.94
CA TRP A 150 8.30 11.75 -8.11
C TRP A 150 9.12 11.91 -9.39
N ALA A 151 10.15 12.77 -9.39
CA ALA A 151 11.00 12.98 -10.56
C ALA A 151 11.64 11.66 -11.01
N LYS A 152 12.22 10.91 -10.07
CA LYS A 152 12.91 9.65 -10.38
C LYS A 152 11.96 8.57 -10.91
N VAL A 153 10.80 8.37 -10.27
CA VAL A 153 9.83 7.36 -10.74
C VAL A 153 9.14 7.77 -12.04
N SER A 154 9.07 9.07 -12.33
CA SER A 154 8.60 9.62 -13.59
C SER A 154 9.69 9.69 -14.66
N GLN A 155 10.92 9.31 -14.32
CA GLN A 155 12.10 9.33 -15.18
C GLN A 155 12.46 10.73 -15.67
N VAL A 156 12.28 11.74 -14.81
CA VAL A 156 12.61 13.15 -15.06
C VAL A 156 14.00 13.43 -14.50
N ALA A 157 14.92 13.79 -15.36
CA ALA A 157 16.26 14.19 -14.96
C ALA A 157 16.25 15.62 -14.34
N PRO A 158 17.28 15.99 -13.53
CA PRO A 158 17.35 17.33 -12.95
C PRO A 158 17.25 18.47 -13.97
N GLU A 159 17.82 18.31 -15.15
CA GLU A 159 17.79 19.28 -16.25
C GLU A 159 16.39 19.51 -16.84
N ASP A 160 15.54 18.48 -16.85
CA ASP A 160 14.18 18.54 -17.41
C ASP A 160 13.13 18.88 -16.35
N PHE A 161 13.53 18.97 -15.07
CA PHE A 161 12.63 19.02 -13.92
C PHE A 161 11.69 20.23 -13.94
N ILE A 162 12.19 21.43 -14.31
CA ILE A 162 11.40 22.67 -14.35
C ILE A 162 10.29 22.56 -15.40
N ASP A 163 10.62 22.05 -16.58
CA ASP A 163 9.67 21.91 -17.68
C ASP A 163 8.58 20.90 -17.34
N GLU A 164 8.95 19.76 -16.74
CA GLU A 164 7.98 18.72 -16.35
C GLU A 164 7.11 19.16 -15.17
N ILE A 165 7.66 19.86 -14.16
CA ILE A 165 6.85 20.45 -13.09
C ILE A 165 5.86 21.48 -13.63
N SER A 166 6.25 22.24 -14.67
CA SER A 166 5.35 23.22 -15.28
C SER A 166 4.07 22.61 -15.84
N LYS A 167 4.09 21.34 -16.22
CA LYS A 167 2.96 20.56 -16.76
C LYS A 167 2.10 19.93 -15.66
N ARG A 168 2.62 19.83 -14.42
CA ARG A 168 1.88 19.22 -13.32
C ARG A 168 0.73 20.09 -12.84
N LEU A 169 -0.37 19.43 -12.47
CA LEU A 169 -1.56 20.08 -11.90
C LEU A 169 -1.29 20.56 -10.47
N ILE A 170 -0.58 19.75 -9.69
CA ILE A 170 -0.18 20.09 -8.32
C ILE A 170 1.25 20.60 -8.37
N LYS A 171 1.44 21.85 -7.99
CA LYS A 171 2.77 22.48 -7.94
C LYS A 171 3.45 22.18 -6.60
N PRO A 172 4.79 22.02 -6.60
CA PRO A 172 5.53 21.86 -5.35
C PRO A 172 5.43 23.10 -4.47
N ARG A 173 5.56 22.91 -3.16
CA ARG A 173 5.63 24.03 -2.21
C ARG A 173 6.99 24.72 -2.21
N VAL A 174 8.02 24.01 -2.61
CA VAL A 174 9.39 24.51 -2.73
C VAL A 174 9.59 25.08 -4.13
N ASN A 175 10.37 26.15 -4.24
CA ASN A 175 10.71 26.74 -5.52
C ASN A 175 11.36 25.70 -6.46
N PRO A 176 10.88 25.53 -7.71
CA PRO A 176 11.40 24.55 -8.65
C PRO A 176 12.90 24.62 -8.90
N GLU A 177 13.47 25.84 -8.96
CA GLU A 177 14.92 26.04 -9.16
C GLU A 177 15.72 25.52 -7.96
N GLN A 178 15.22 25.72 -6.74
CA GLN A 178 15.82 25.15 -5.53
C GLN A 178 15.71 23.63 -5.52
N LEU A 179 14.59 23.07 -5.98
CA LEU A 179 14.42 21.63 -6.09
C LEU A 179 15.41 21.00 -7.09
N VAL A 180 15.70 21.65 -8.22
CA VAL A 180 16.75 21.20 -9.15
C VAL A 180 18.12 21.17 -8.48
N GLN A 181 18.47 22.23 -7.74
CA GLN A 181 19.74 22.28 -7.00
C GLN A 181 19.84 21.17 -5.94
N LEU A 182 18.74 20.94 -5.19
CA LEU A 182 18.68 19.88 -4.19
C LEU A 182 18.75 18.49 -4.80
N TYR A 183 18.03 18.26 -5.90
CA TYR A 183 18.04 16.97 -6.61
C TYR A 183 19.45 16.66 -7.15
N THR A 184 20.08 17.64 -7.81
CA THR A 184 21.45 17.50 -8.32
C THR A 184 22.45 17.22 -7.19
N ALA A 185 22.35 17.95 -6.07
CA ALA A 185 23.21 17.72 -4.91
C ALA A 185 22.98 16.34 -4.29
N TYR A 186 21.72 15.92 -4.18
CA TYR A 186 21.33 14.62 -3.64
C TYR A 186 21.93 13.46 -4.43
N GLU A 187 21.81 13.49 -5.77
CA GLU A 187 22.40 12.48 -6.65
C GLU A 187 23.94 12.46 -6.57
N SER A 188 24.56 13.64 -6.48
CA SER A 188 26.01 13.76 -6.31
C SER A 188 26.50 13.13 -5.00
N ILE A 189 25.78 13.36 -3.89
CA ILE A 189 26.12 12.79 -2.58
C ILE A 189 25.99 11.27 -2.61
N LYS A 190 24.89 10.73 -3.13
CA LYS A 190 24.70 9.29 -3.26
C LYS A 190 25.84 8.62 -4.05
N LYS A 191 26.24 9.23 -5.17
CA LYS A 191 27.35 8.72 -5.97
C LYS A 191 28.67 8.70 -5.19
N GLN A 192 28.96 9.74 -4.40
CA GLN A 192 30.18 9.80 -3.57
C GLN A 192 30.19 8.78 -2.46
N GLU A 193 29.03 8.53 -1.83
CA GLU A 193 28.87 7.59 -0.71
C GLU A 193 28.67 6.14 -1.17
N LEU A 194 28.69 5.86 -2.49
CA LEU A 194 28.32 4.56 -3.07
C LEU A 194 26.98 4.05 -2.53
N ALA A 195 25.97 4.90 -2.55
CA ALA A 195 24.64 4.63 -2.05
C ALA A 195 23.57 4.75 -3.14
N ILE A 196 22.54 3.93 -3.04
CA ILE A 196 21.35 3.95 -3.91
C ILE A 196 20.09 4.06 -3.07
N ASP A 197 19.08 4.73 -3.58
CA ASP A 197 17.73 4.74 -3.00
C ASP A 197 16.80 3.72 -3.68
N PHE A 198 15.55 3.65 -3.23
CA PHE A 198 14.58 2.69 -3.77
C PHE A 198 14.24 2.97 -5.24
N GLU A 199 14.25 4.23 -5.66
CA GLU A 199 14.00 4.62 -7.05
C GLU A 199 15.17 4.19 -7.95
N ASP A 200 16.41 4.31 -7.46
CA ASP A 200 17.59 3.81 -8.18
C ASP A 200 17.55 2.31 -8.43
N VAL A 201 17.00 1.54 -7.48
CA VAL A 201 16.84 0.10 -7.66
C VAL A 201 16.05 -0.20 -8.93
N LEU A 202 14.98 0.54 -9.19
CA LEU A 202 14.16 0.36 -10.40
C LEU A 202 14.88 0.86 -11.66
N LEU A 203 15.48 2.04 -11.58
CA LEU A 203 16.18 2.68 -12.70
C LEU A 203 17.38 1.83 -13.15
N LEU A 204 18.24 1.42 -12.22
CA LEU A 204 19.43 0.63 -12.51
C LEU A 204 19.08 -0.78 -12.98
N THR A 205 18.04 -1.41 -12.40
CA THR A 205 17.60 -2.73 -12.88
C THR A 205 17.04 -2.65 -14.28
N SER A 206 16.28 -1.59 -14.61
CA SER A 206 15.76 -1.38 -15.95
C SER A 206 16.91 -1.18 -16.96
N ALA A 207 17.85 -0.28 -16.65
CA ALA A 207 19.01 -0.02 -17.50
C ALA A 207 19.86 -1.28 -17.70
N MET A 208 20.16 -2.02 -16.62
CA MET A 208 20.89 -3.29 -16.69
C MET A 208 20.21 -4.29 -17.65
N LEU A 209 18.89 -4.43 -17.59
CA LEU A 209 18.17 -5.35 -18.47
C LEU A 209 18.08 -4.86 -19.91
N GLU A 210 18.13 -3.56 -20.14
CA GLU A 210 18.11 -2.95 -21.48
C GLU A 210 19.47 -3.02 -22.17
N GLU A 211 20.56 -2.82 -21.43
CA GLU A 211 21.92 -2.74 -21.95
C GLU A 211 22.61 -4.10 -22.00
N GLU A 212 22.41 -4.95 -20.97
CA GLU A 212 23.10 -6.23 -20.83
C GLU A 212 22.28 -7.41 -21.37
N ARG A 213 22.56 -7.82 -22.58
CA ARG A 213 21.81 -8.88 -23.28
C ARG A 213 21.79 -10.20 -22.49
N ASP A 214 22.94 -10.65 -22.01
CA ASP A 214 23.05 -11.94 -21.32
C ASP A 214 22.25 -11.96 -20.00
N VAL A 215 22.24 -10.83 -19.29
CA VAL A 215 21.44 -10.65 -18.08
C VAL A 215 19.95 -10.69 -18.40
N ARG A 216 19.54 -9.94 -19.42
CA ARG A 216 18.15 -9.89 -19.90
C ARG A 216 17.65 -11.28 -20.29
N GLU A 217 18.40 -12.03 -21.10
CA GLU A 217 18.01 -13.37 -21.54
C GLU A 217 17.85 -14.33 -20.34
N ARG A 218 18.77 -14.30 -19.36
CA ARG A 218 18.67 -15.11 -18.13
C ARG A 218 17.44 -14.78 -17.31
N VAL A 219 17.13 -13.49 -17.11
CA VAL A 219 15.95 -13.06 -16.34
C VAL A 219 14.67 -13.42 -17.08
N GLN A 220 14.63 -13.26 -18.40
CA GLN A 220 13.50 -13.62 -19.24
C GLN A 220 13.28 -15.13 -19.34
N ASP A 221 14.30 -15.94 -19.21
CA ASP A 221 14.19 -17.40 -19.11
C ASP A 221 13.68 -17.84 -17.74
N GLN A 222 14.05 -17.13 -16.68
CA GLN A 222 13.58 -17.40 -15.33
C GLN A 222 12.10 -17.06 -15.16
N TYR A 223 11.64 -15.94 -15.73
CA TYR A 223 10.26 -15.47 -15.58
C TYR A 223 9.59 -15.34 -16.95
N ARG A 224 8.60 -16.19 -17.19
CA ARG A 224 7.86 -16.22 -18.45
C ARG A 224 6.43 -15.70 -18.33
N TYR A 225 5.82 -15.87 -17.17
CA TYR A 225 4.42 -15.54 -16.94
C TYR A 225 4.33 -14.46 -15.88
N PHE A 226 3.66 -13.37 -16.19
CA PHE A 226 3.54 -12.23 -15.31
C PHE A 226 2.10 -12.05 -14.85
N THR A 227 1.94 -11.77 -13.57
CA THR A 227 0.67 -11.33 -13.00
C THR A 227 0.95 -10.08 -12.18
N VAL A 228 0.28 -8.96 -12.49
CA VAL A 228 0.53 -7.66 -11.83
C VAL A 228 -0.76 -7.19 -11.18
N ASP A 229 -0.77 -7.17 -9.86
CA ASP A 229 -1.87 -6.65 -9.03
C ASP A 229 -1.71 -5.14 -8.81
N GLU A 230 -2.83 -4.44 -8.58
CA GLU A 230 -2.90 -2.98 -8.39
C GLU A 230 -2.24 -2.20 -9.54
N TYR A 231 -2.48 -2.63 -10.78
CA TYR A 231 -1.80 -2.07 -11.97
C TYR A 231 -2.11 -0.60 -12.23
N GLN A 232 -3.18 -0.05 -11.66
CA GLN A 232 -3.50 1.38 -11.70
C GLN A 232 -2.52 2.25 -10.91
N ASP A 233 -1.70 1.66 -10.01
CA ASP A 233 -0.71 2.39 -9.22
C ASP A 233 0.72 2.29 -9.77
N ILE A 234 0.90 1.68 -10.93
CA ILE A 234 2.22 1.53 -11.57
C ILE A 234 2.76 2.88 -12.02
N SER A 235 4.00 3.17 -11.63
CA SER A 235 4.74 4.36 -12.10
C SER A 235 5.44 4.11 -13.44
N PRO A 236 5.86 5.17 -14.17
CA PRO A 236 6.59 5.04 -15.43
C PRO A 236 7.84 4.15 -15.36
N VAL A 237 8.65 4.29 -14.31
CA VAL A 237 9.85 3.44 -14.16
C VAL A 237 9.49 1.98 -13.86
N GLN A 238 8.43 1.72 -13.10
CA GLN A 238 7.95 0.36 -12.87
C GLN A 238 7.42 -0.26 -14.17
N GLN A 239 6.70 0.51 -14.97
CA GLN A 239 6.24 0.05 -16.28
C GLN A 239 7.41 -0.26 -17.23
N ARG A 240 8.45 0.59 -17.24
CA ARG A 240 9.69 0.35 -18.00
C ARG A 240 10.33 -0.98 -17.59
N LEU A 241 10.43 -1.24 -16.29
CA LEU A 241 10.98 -2.48 -15.76
C LEU A 241 10.12 -3.71 -16.12
N ILE A 242 8.79 -3.62 -16.00
CA ILE A 242 7.88 -4.69 -16.42
C ILE A 242 8.06 -4.98 -17.92
N ASN A 243 8.25 -3.93 -18.74
CA ASN A 243 8.53 -4.07 -20.17
C ASN A 243 9.84 -4.81 -20.44
N ALA A 244 10.90 -4.48 -19.71
CA ALA A 244 12.20 -5.13 -19.82
C ALA A 244 12.13 -6.62 -19.42
N TRP A 245 11.38 -6.94 -18.36
CA TRP A 245 11.13 -8.34 -17.97
C TRP A 245 10.31 -9.10 -19.00
N LEU A 246 9.24 -8.51 -19.50
CA LEU A 246 8.32 -9.15 -20.46
C LEU A 246 9.01 -9.33 -21.84
N GLY A 247 9.80 -8.36 -22.28
CA GLY A 247 10.39 -8.36 -23.62
C GLY A 247 9.32 -8.29 -24.72
N SER A 248 9.49 -9.11 -25.75
CA SER A 248 8.52 -9.23 -26.87
C SER A 248 7.35 -10.19 -26.61
N ARG A 249 7.26 -10.74 -25.40
CA ARG A 249 6.20 -11.69 -25.03
C ARG A 249 4.92 -10.98 -24.62
N SER A 250 3.82 -11.75 -24.58
CA SER A 250 2.50 -11.25 -24.22
C SER A 250 1.84 -12.00 -23.06
N ASP A 251 2.53 -12.97 -22.43
CA ASP A 251 1.99 -13.72 -21.29
C ASP A 251 1.98 -12.88 -19.99
N ILE A 252 1.14 -11.87 -19.97
CA ILE A 252 0.93 -10.96 -18.84
C ILE A 252 -0.56 -10.86 -18.48
N CYS A 253 -0.88 -10.93 -17.20
CA CYS A 253 -2.20 -10.63 -16.65
C CYS A 253 -2.06 -9.42 -15.73
N VAL A 254 -2.79 -8.36 -16.00
CA VAL A 254 -2.86 -7.18 -15.14
C VAL A 254 -4.23 -7.09 -14.49
N VAL A 255 -4.27 -6.67 -13.24
CA VAL A 255 -5.54 -6.41 -12.55
C VAL A 255 -5.48 -5.07 -11.84
N GLY A 256 -6.55 -4.30 -11.93
CA GLY A 256 -6.60 -3.00 -11.31
C GLY A 256 -7.99 -2.38 -11.28
N ASP A 257 -8.08 -1.27 -10.54
CA ASP A 257 -9.26 -0.44 -10.42
C ASP A 257 -8.90 1.03 -10.68
N PRO A 258 -9.27 1.61 -11.82
CA PRO A 258 -9.00 3.04 -12.09
C PRO A 258 -9.57 3.98 -11.03
N ALA A 259 -10.66 3.58 -10.35
CA ALA A 259 -11.28 4.35 -9.28
C ALA A 259 -10.47 4.35 -7.98
N GLN A 260 -9.46 3.51 -7.85
CA GLN A 260 -8.58 3.43 -6.68
C GLN A 260 -7.17 4.00 -6.92
N THR A 261 -6.95 4.74 -8.01
CA THR A 261 -5.68 5.47 -8.24
C THR A 261 -5.63 6.71 -7.35
N ILE A 262 -4.89 6.65 -6.26
CA ILE A 262 -4.80 7.71 -5.24
C ILE A 262 -3.34 8.08 -4.89
N TYR A 263 -2.35 7.60 -5.63
CA TYR A 263 -0.93 7.87 -5.42
C TYR A 263 -0.29 8.64 -6.59
N SER A 264 -1.06 9.51 -7.28
CA SER A 264 -0.53 10.28 -8.41
C SER A 264 0.56 11.25 -7.97
N PHE A 265 0.51 11.77 -6.74
CA PHE A 265 1.56 12.59 -6.15
C PHE A 265 2.91 11.84 -6.03
N ALA A 266 2.87 10.52 -5.94
CA ALA A 266 4.04 9.64 -5.90
C ALA A 266 4.37 9.04 -7.29
N GLY A 267 3.81 9.57 -8.36
CA GLY A 267 4.08 9.15 -9.74
C GLY A 267 3.26 7.96 -10.25
N ALA A 268 2.28 7.47 -9.47
CA ALA A 268 1.34 6.46 -9.96
C ALA A 268 0.43 7.04 -11.05
N THR A 269 0.10 6.24 -12.05
CA THR A 269 -0.79 6.66 -13.13
C THR A 269 -1.70 5.53 -13.61
N PRO A 270 -3.01 5.77 -13.77
CA PRO A 270 -3.92 4.79 -14.33
C PRO A 270 -3.75 4.62 -15.85
N LEU A 271 -2.89 5.43 -16.47
CA LEU A 271 -2.69 5.44 -17.92
C LEU A 271 -2.40 4.05 -18.47
N PHE A 272 -1.49 3.31 -17.82
CA PHE A 272 -1.08 2.00 -18.32
C PHE A 272 -2.19 0.96 -18.26
N LEU A 273 -3.07 1.02 -17.27
CA LEU A 273 -4.26 0.19 -17.19
C LEU A 273 -5.29 0.61 -18.27
N ASN A 274 -5.55 1.90 -18.40
CA ASN A 274 -6.54 2.44 -19.33
C ASN A 274 -6.15 2.26 -20.80
N THR A 275 -4.84 2.21 -21.10
CA THR A 275 -4.30 2.03 -22.47
C THR A 275 -3.79 0.61 -22.72
N PHE A 276 -4.06 -0.35 -21.83
CA PHE A 276 -3.53 -1.70 -21.95
C PHE A 276 -3.90 -2.37 -23.28
N THR A 277 -5.14 -2.23 -23.74
CA THR A 277 -5.62 -2.76 -25.03
C THR A 277 -5.04 -2.03 -26.25
N GLN A 278 -4.57 -0.81 -26.09
CA GLN A 278 -3.83 -0.12 -27.19
C GLN A 278 -2.45 -0.75 -27.40
N ARG A 279 -1.83 -1.19 -26.30
CA ARG A 279 -0.54 -1.89 -26.35
C ARG A 279 -0.69 -3.36 -26.74
N PHE A 280 -1.73 -4.02 -26.27
CA PHE A 280 -2.05 -5.41 -26.56
C PHE A 280 -3.47 -5.50 -27.17
N PRO A 281 -3.59 -5.27 -28.50
CA PRO A 281 -4.91 -5.27 -29.15
C PRO A 281 -5.67 -6.59 -29.01
N GLU A 282 -4.93 -7.69 -28.84
CA GLU A 282 -5.46 -9.05 -28.63
C GLU A 282 -5.81 -9.35 -27.16
N ALA A 283 -5.68 -8.38 -26.26
CA ALA A 283 -5.92 -8.61 -24.84
C ALA A 283 -7.36 -8.97 -24.54
N GLU A 284 -7.55 -10.04 -23.77
CA GLU A 284 -8.83 -10.37 -23.16
C GLU A 284 -9.12 -9.43 -22.00
N VAL A 285 -10.25 -8.70 -22.07
CA VAL A 285 -10.67 -7.77 -21.00
C VAL A 285 -11.81 -8.40 -20.22
N ILE A 286 -11.55 -8.70 -18.95
CA ILE A 286 -12.51 -9.32 -18.04
C ILE A 286 -12.87 -8.33 -16.95
N ARG A 287 -14.17 -8.25 -16.61
CA ARG A 287 -14.68 -7.33 -15.60
C ARG A 287 -15.25 -8.10 -14.43
N LEU A 288 -14.72 -7.82 -13.21
CA LEU A 288 -15.29 -8.35 -11.98
C LEU A 288 -16.33 -7.37 -11.46
N SER A 289 -17.60 -7.73 -11.58
CA SER A 289 -18.74 -6.85 -11.25
C SER A 289 -19.30 -7.09 -9.85
N THR A 290 -19.11 -8.28 -9.26
CA THR A 290 -19.69 -8.65 -7.97
C THR A 290 -18.80 -8.23 -6.81
N GLY A 291 -19.32 -7.36 -5.93
CA GLY A 291 -18.65 -6.90 -4.71
C GLY A 291 -19.03 -7.74 -3.49
N TYR A 292 -18.05 -8.38 -2.85
CA TYR A 292 -18.22 -9.26 -1.69
C TYR A 292 -17.92 -8.59 -0.35
N ARG A 293 -17.55 -7.30 -0.36
CA ARG A 293 -17.12 -6.61 0.86
C ARG A 293 -18.26 -5.90 1.53
N SER A 294 -18.88 -4.96 0.85
CA SER A 294 -19.80 -4.00 1.43
C SER A 294 -21.26 -4.40 1.22
N THR A 295 -22.13 -3.88 2.07
CA THR A 295 -23.60 -4.00 1.92
C THR A 295 -24.09 -3.29 0.66
N PRO A 296 -25.30 -3.61 0.16
CA PRO A 296 -25.92 -2.92 -0.96
C PRO A 296 -26.03 -1.41 -0.78
N GLU A 297 -26.30 -0.93 0.43
CA GLU A 297 -26.46 0.49 0.76
C GLU A 297 -25.14 1.25 0.61
N ILE A 298 -24.05 0.70 1.11
CA ILE A 298 -22.70 1.28 0.96
C ILE A 298 -22.28 1.25 -0.51
N THR A 299 -22.52 0.11 -1.18
CA THR A 299 -22.19 -0.08 -2.59
C THR A 299 -22.98 0.91 -3.47
N PHE A 300 -24.26 1.16 -3.18
CA PHE A 300 -25.08 2.14 -3.91
C PHE A 300 -24.50 3.56 -3.81
N ALA A 301 -24.13 3.99 -2.60
CA ALA A 301 -23.53 5.30 -2.39
C ALA A 301 -22.17 5.44 -3.11
N ALA A 302 -21.34 4.39 -3.06
CA ALA A 302 -20.06 4.34 -3.75
C ALA A 302 -20.24 4.37 -5.29
N ASN A 303 -21.18 3.62 -5.84
CA ASN A 303 -21.52 3.64 -7.26
C ASN A 303 -22.04 5.01 -7.73
N SER A 304 -22.81 5.71 -6.88
CA SER A 304 -23.29 7.06 -7.19
C SER A 304 -22.11 8.02 -7.41
N LEU A 305 -21.10 7.93 -6.55
CA LEU A 305 -19.87 8.71 -6.67
C LEU A 305 -19.08 8.36 -7.95
N LEU A 306 -19.01 7.06 -8.30
CA LEU A 306 -18.35 6.61 -9.54
C LEU A 306 -19.02 7.19 -10.78
N ARG A 307 -20.37 7.22 -10.83
CA ARG A 307 -21.13 7.75 -11.97
C ARG A 307 -20.83 9.22 -12.22
N VAL A 308 -20.83 10.03 -11.17
CA VAL A 308 -20.52 11.47 -11.29
C VAL A 308 -19.11 11.70 -11.82
N GLY A 309 -18.14 10.90 -11.35
CA GLY A 309 -16.74 11.00 -11.77
C GLY A 309 -16.42 10.32 -13.09
N SER A 310 -17.35 9.56 -13.68
CA SER A 310 -17.07 8.65 -14.81
C SER A 310 -15.86 7.75 -14.53
N MET A 311 -15.75 7.28 -13.28
CA MET A 311 -14.59 6.57 -12.75
C MET A 311 -14.87 5.07 -12.61
N GLY A 312 -14.26 4.25 -13.44
CA GLY A 312 -14.27 2.80 -13.22
C GLY A 312 -15.63 2.13 -13.45
N GLN A 313 -15.82 0.97 -12.82
CA GLN A 313 -16.98 0.08 -13.00
C GLN A 313 -17.87 0.09 -11.76
N GLU A 314 -19.19 0.18 -11.97
CA GLU A 314 -20.17 -0.03 -10.90
C GLU A 314 -20.18 -1.50 -10.45
N LEU A 315 -20.43 -1.69 -9.16
CA LEU A 315 -20.47 -2.98 -8.51
C LEU A 315 -21.89 -3.39 -8.15
N VAL A 316 -22.14 -4.68 -8.21
CA VAL A 316 -23.33 -5.31 -7.64
C VAL A 316 -22.94 -5.95 -6.31
N ALA A 317 -23.55 -5.53 -5.22
CA ALA A 317 -23.25 -6.12 -3.91
C ALA A 317 -23.79 -7.56 -3.83
N PHE A 318 -22.95 -8.44 -3.30
CA PHE A 318 -23.32 -9.84 -3.04
C PHE A 318 -23.96 -10.02 -1.65
N ASN A 319 -23.54 -9.19 -0.69
CA ASN A 319 -23.97 -9.30 0.70
C ASN A 319 -25.46 -8.94 0.87
N ASP A 320 -26.01 -9.37 1.99
CA ASP A 320 -27.36 -8.98 2.40
C ASP A 320 -27.47 -7.48 2.71
N HIS A 321 -28.69 -6.97 2.72
CA HIS A 321 -29.00 -5.60 3.11
C HIS A 321 -28.53 -5.31 4.53
N GLY A 322 -27.94 -4.13 4.72
CA GLY A 322 -27.44 -3.62 5.99
C GLY A 322 -27.99 -2.24 6.32
N SER A 323 -27.31 -1.56 7.23
CA SER A 323 -27.65 -0.19 7.60
C SER A 323 -27.32 0.78 6.46
N LYS A 324 -28.16 1.80 6.27
CA LYS A 324 -27.81 2.91 5.40
C LYS A 324 -26.62 3.67 5.99
N PRO A 325 -25.66 4.11 5.16
CA PRO A 325 -24.60 5.00 5.63
C PRO A 325 -25.20 6.21 6.36
N SER A 326 -24.69 6.49 7.56
CA SER A 326 -25.13 7.65 8.34
C SER A 326 -24.26 8.86 8.04
N VAL A 327 -24.88 10.05 7.98
CA VAL A 327 -24.18 11.33 7.81
C VAL A 327 -24.58 12.26 8.92
N GLN A 328 -23.61 12.79 9.67
CA GLN A 328 -23.87 13.70 10.78
C GLN A 328 -23.02 14.96 10.68
N GLY A 329 -23.68 16.12 10.76
CA GLY A 329 -23.03 17.44 10.79
C GLY A 329 -22.75 17.90 12.21
N PHE A 330 -21.59 18.53 12.40
CA PHE A 330 -21.15 19.10 13.66
C PHE A 330 -20.77 20.57 13.49
N LYS A 331 -20.75 21.31 14.60
CA LYS A 331 -20.40 22.72 14.60
C LYS A 331 -18.90 22.94 14.39
N ASP A 332 -18.08 22.13 15.04
CA ASP A 332 -16.64 22.27 15.09
C ASP A 332 -15.95 20.90 15.29
N GLU A 333 -14.61 20.88 15.24
CA GLU A 333 -13.81 19.68 15.39
C GLU A 333 -14.00 19.00 16.75
N GLN A 334 -14.11 19.79 17.82
CA GLN A 334 -14.24 19.23 19.15
C GLN A 334 -15.57 18.50 19.34
N SER A 335 -16.67 19.06 18.83
CA SER A 335 -17.99 18.42 18.87
C SER A 335 -18.07 17.20 17.94
N GLU A 336 -17.41 17.26 16.77
CA GLU A 336 -17.29 16.12 15.85
C GLU A 336 -16.59 14.94 16.52
N ILE A 337 -15.41 15.17 17.08
CA ILE A 337 -14.65 14.12 17.76
C ILE A 337 -15.39 13.57 18.96
N ALA A 338 -16.02 14.41 19.78
CA ALA A 338 -16.81 13.97 20.92
C ALA A 338 -17.98 13.08 20.49
N GLY A 339 -18.69 13.44 19.41
CA GLY A 339 -19.76 12.63 18.83
C GLY A 339 -19.25 11.26 18.37
N VAL A 340 -18.16 11.24 17.59
CA VAL A 340 -17.54 9.98 17.11
C VAL A 340 -17.12 9.09 18.26
N LEU A 341 -16.49 9.63 19.31
CA LEU A 341 -16.08 8.85 20.48
C LEU A 341 -17.26 8.32 21.28
N SER A 342 -18.36 9.08 21.37
CA SER A 342 -19.60 8.62 21.99
C SER A 342 -20.18 7.41 21.25
N ASP A 343 -20.24 7.45 19.92
CA ASP A 343 -20.74 6.36 19.10
C ASP A 343 -19.81 5.12 19.19
N ILE A 344 -18.49 5.32 19.16
CA ILE A 344 -17.50 4.25 19.35
C ILE A 344 -17.67 3.59 20.72
N THR A 345 -17.83 4.40 21.79
CA THR A 345 -18.03 3.90 23.16
C THR A 345 -19.32 3.09 23.27
N ALA A 346 -20.39 3.52 22.61
CA ALA A 346 -21.65 2.77 22.56
C ALA A 346 -21.47 1.41 21.86
N LEU A 347 -20.72 1.36 20.73
CA LEU A 347 -20.41 0.13 20.02
C LEU A 347 -19.58 -0.84 20.88
N LEU A 348 -18.54 -0.34 21.55
CA LEU A 348 -17.72 -1.14 22.45
C LEU A 348 -18.53 -1.69 23.63
N THR A 349 -19.42 -0.88 24.20
CA THR A 349 -20.33 -1.29 25.28
C THR A 349 -21.33 -2.35 24.80
N ALA A 350 -21.76 -2.28 23.55
CA ALA A 350 -22.62 -3.28 22.92
C ALA A 350 -21.88 -4.58 22.53
N GLY A 351 -20.55 -4.66 22.78
CA GLY A 351 -19.75 -5.88 22.56
C GLY A 351 -19.07 -5.95 21.18
N THR A 352 -19.05 -4.84 20.41
CA THR A 352 -18.27 -4.79 19.17
C THR A 352 -16.78 -4.92 19.47
N ALA A 353 -16.08 -5.79 18.74
CA ALA A 353 -14.65 -5.97 18.92
C ALA A 353 -13.89 -4.74 18.41
N PRO A 354 -12.95 -4.17 19.19
CA PRO A 354 -12.25 -2.92 18.81
C PRO A 354 -11.57 -2.98 17.44
N GLN A 355 -11.01 -4.12 17.06
CA GLN A 355 -10.36 -4.31 15.74
C GLN A 355 -11.32 -4.25 14.55
N GLU A 356 -12.62 -4.30 14.77
CA GLU A 356 -13.66 -4.16 13.74
C GLU A 356 -13.96 -2.69 13.42
N ILE A 357 -13.40 -1.75 14.19
CA ILE A 357 -13.67 -0.32 14.09
C ILE A 357 -12.44 0.40 13.53
N ALA A 358 -12.67 1.27 12.54
CA ALA A 358 -11.66 2.22 12.06
C ALA A 358 -12.19 3.64 12.04
N VAL A 359 -11.31 4.60 12.35
CA VAL A 359 -11.54 6.03 12.13
C VAL A 359 -10.61 6.49 11.02
N LEU A 360 -11.21 6.95 9.92
CA LEU A 360 -10.50 7.39 8.72
C LEU A 360 -10.61 8.90 8.58
N ALA A 361 -9.46 9.55 8.28
CA ALA A 361 -9.39 10.98 8.07
C ALA A 361 -8.57 11.35 6.83
N ARG A 362 -8.75 12.56 6.32
CA ARG A 362 -7.96 13.04 5.17
C ARG A 362 -6.52 13.36 5.54
N THR A 363 -6.29 13.87 6.74
CA THR A 363 -4.97 14.34 7.18
C THR A 363 -4.53 13.75 8.52
N ASN A 364 -3.22 13.69 8.74
CA ASN A 364 -2.66 13.28 10.03
C ASN A 364 -3.03 14.25 11.16
N ALA A 365 -3.20 15.54 10.88
CA ALA A 365 -3.59 16.52 11.89
C ALA A 365 -4.96 16.20 12.51
N GLN A 366 -5.93 15.75 11.68
CA GLN A 366 -7.24 15.29 12.18
C GLN A 366 -7.08 14.05 13.06
N LEU A 367 -6.25 13.08 12.65
CA LEU A 367 -5.98 11.87 13.46
C LEU A 367 -5.37 12.23 14.81
N SER A 368 -4.40 13.15 14.85
CA SER A 368 -3.78 13.57 16.11
C SER A 368 -4.77 14.22 17.09
N ALA A 369 -5.83 14.85 16.59
CA ALA A 369 -6.90 15.36 17.45
C ALA A 369 -7.75 14.20 18.03
N VAL A 370 -8.05 13.17 17.23
CA VAL A 370 -8.74 11.95 17.68
C VAL A 370 -7.88 11.19 18.69
N GLU A 371 -6.57 11.02 18.43
CA GLU A 371 -5.61 10.37 19.34
C GLU A 371 -5.64 11.01 20.74
N ARG A 372 -5.54 12.36 20.80
CA ARG A 372 -5.60 13.07 22.09
C ARG A 372 -6.90 12.81 22.85
N ALA A 373 -8.02 12.75 22.13
CA ALA A 373 -9.32 12.51 22.72
C ALA A 373 -9.46 11.05 23.19
N MET A 374 -9.03 10.06 22.39
CA MET A 374 -9.02 8.65 22.79
C MET A 374 -8.12 8.39 24.00
N ASN A 375 -6.94 9.00 24.04
CA ASN A 375 -6.05 8.92 25.19
C ASN A 375 -6.71 9.44 26.48
N LYS A 376 -7.43 10.56 26.39
CA LYS A 376 -8.18 11.12 27.53
C LYS A 376 -9.28 10.19 28.04
N GLU A 377 -9.95 9.50 27.15
CA GLU A 377 -11.04 8.56 27.44
C GLU A 377 -10.51 7.13 27.79
N GLY A 378 -9.20 6.88 27.67
CA GLY A 378 -8.59 5.58 27.91
C GLY A 378 -8.98 4.51 26.87
N ILE A 379 -9.37 4.91 25.65
CA ILE A 379 -9.74 4.00 24.57
C ILE A 379 -8.47 3.57 23.83
N PRO A 380 -8.14 2.27 23.76
CA PRO A 380 -6.94 1.80 23.08
C PRO A 380 -7.10 1.86 21.55
N TYR A 381 -6.08 2.33 20.88
CA TYR A 381 -6.03 2.45 19.41
C TYR A 381 -4.63 2.16 18.87
N GLN A 382 -4.55 1.97 17.56
CA GLN A 382 -3.31 1.98 16.78
C GLN A 382 -3.42 2.99 15.64
N VAL A 383 -2.33 3.70 15.36
CA VAL A 383 -2.27 4.59 14.20
C VAL A 383 -1.56 3.88 13.05
N ARG A 384 -2.24 3.76 11.92
CA ARG A 384 -1.61 3.34 10.67
C ARG A 384 -0.95 4.55 10.01
N ASN A 385 0.30 4.76 10.36
CA ASN A 385 1.10 5.87 9.88
C ASN A 385 2.16 5.41 8.87
N THR A 386 2.66 6.36 8.11
CA THR A 386 3.81 6.20 7.21
C THR A 386 5.14 5.98 7.94
N GLU A 387 5.22 6.16 9.25
CA GLU A 387 6.40 5.77 10.02
C GLU A 387 6.50 4.24 10.06
N ARG A 388 7.64 3.76 9.63
CA ARG A 388 7.91 2.32 9.60
C ARG A 388 7.92 1.80 11.03
N PHE A 389 6.94 0.99 11.39
CA PHE A 389 6.78 0.36 12.71
C PHE A 389 8.10 -0.21 13.25
N PHE A 390 8.85 -0.89 12.38
CA PHE A 390 10.09 -1.55 12.73
C PHE A 390 11.31 -0.59 12.85
N ASP A 391 11.17 0.67 12.46
CA ASP A 391 12.21 1.70 12.62
C ASP A 391 12.11 2.44 13.96
N ARG A 392 11.03 2.22 14.70
CA ARG A 392 10.84 2.76 16.05
C ARG A 392 11.94 2.26 16.99
N THR A 393 12.48 3.13 17.82
CA THR A 393 13.59 2.83 18.73
C THR A 393 13.21 1.72 19.73
N ASP A 394 12.02 1.81 20.34
CA ASP A 394 11.49 0.82 21.27
C ASP A 394 11.36 -0.58 20.64
N VAL A 395 10.85 -0.67 19.41
CA VAL A 395 10.72 -1.91 18.65
C VAL A 395 12.09 -2.51 18.33
N ARG A 396 13.03 -1.68 17.87
CA ARG A 396 14.39 -2.12 17.55
C ARG A 396 15.15 -2.64 18.76
N ASP A 397 15.06 -1.92 19.88
CA ASP A 397 15.70 -2.31 21.14
C ASP A 397 15.12 -3.61 21.70
N PHE A 398 13.80 -3.75 21.66
CA PHE A 398 13.13 -5.01 22.01
C PHE A 398 13.59 -6.17 21.14
N LEU A 399 13.54 -6.03 19.81
CA LEU A 399 13.96 -7.09 18.88
C LEU A 399 15.44 -7.43 19.03
N LYS A 400 16.29 -6.46 19.41
CA LYS A 400 17.70 -6.72 19.74
C LYS A 400 17.82 -7.62 20.98
N GLN A 401 17.03 -7.40 22.02
CA GLN A 401 17.02 -8.26 23.21
C GLN A 401 16.50 -9.67 22.89
N VAL A 402 15.43 -9.78 22.10
CA VAL A 402 14.93 -11.09 21.65
C VAL A 402 15.98 -11.86 20.85
N ARG A 403 16.75 -11.17 19.98
CA ARG A 403 17.87 -11.79 19.25
C ARG A 403 18.97 -12.30 20.19
N GLN A 404 19.32 -11.55 21.21
CA GLN A 404 20.33 -11.97 22.21
C GLN A 404 19.87 -13.21 22.97
N ALA A 405 18.61 -13.23 23.41
CA ALA A 405 18.04 -14.38 24.12
C ALA A 405 17.94 -15.63 23.22
N SER A 406 17.65 -15.46 21.93
CA SER A 406 17.50 -16.58 20.98
C SER A 406 18.79 -17.37 20.69
N VAL A 407 19.93 -16.92 21.20
CA VAL A 407 21.23 -17.61 21.06
C VAL A 407 21.28 -18.88 21.94
N ILE A 408 20.57 -18.87 23.08
CA ILE A 408 20.48 -20.00 24.00
C ILE A 408 19.18 -20.74 23.64
N PRO A 409 19.21 -22.02 23.26
CA PRO A 409 17.99 -22.76 22.97
C PRO A 409 17.19 -22.96 24.27
N ALA A 410 16.04 -22.30 24.38
CA ALA A 410 15.05 -22.67 25.39
C ALA A 410 14.29 -23.93 24.93
N GLU A 411 13.79 -24.73 25.85
CA GLU A 411 12.88 -25.83 25.54
C GLU A 411 11.64 -25.31 24.85
N ASP A 412 11.13 -26.01 23.83
CA ASP A 412 10.05 -25.58 22.93
C ASP A 412 8.76 -25.09 23.63
N SER A 413 8.53 -25.50 24.89
CA SER A 413 7.34 -25.15 25.66
C SER A 413 7.38 -23.81 26.40
N GLN A 414 8.49 -23.09 26.41
CA GLN A 414 8.69 -21.88 27.23
C GLN A 414 8.93 -20.59 26.43
N TRP A 415 9.02 -20.65 25.10
CA TRP A 415 9.42 -19.51 24.28
C TRP A 415 8.49 -18.29 24.39
N ILE A 416 7.17 -18.50 24.55
CA ILE A 416 6.21 -17.40 24.66
C ILE A 416 6.30 -16.70 26.03
N ASP A 417 6.62 -17.43 27.09
CA ASP A 417 6.80 -16.84 28.42
C ASP A 417 8.14 -16.11 28.51
N GLU A 418 9.16 -16.61 27.83
CA GLU A 418 10.45 -15.93 27.66
C GLU A 418 10.27 -14.63 26.87
N LEU A 419 9.54 -14.66 25.74
CA LEU A 419 9.20 -13.46 24.96
C LEU A 419 8.47 -12.41 25.82
N ARG A 420 7.52 -12.86 26.67
CA ARG A 420 6.80 -12.00 27.60
C ARG A 420 7.72 -11.39 28.65
N SER A 421 8.62 -12.16 29.20
CA SER A 421 9.63 -11.68 30.17
C SER A 421 10.54 -10.61 29.59
N ILE A 422 11.02 -10.82 28.35
CA ILE A 422 11.85 -9.84 27.63
C ILE A 422 11.07 -8.54 27.35
N ALA A 423 9.77 -8.64 27.10
CA ALA A 423 8.95 -7.47 26.80
C ALA A 423 8.61 -6.62 28.05
N GLN A 424 8.62 -7.20 29.24
CA GLN A 424 8.18 -6.53 30.46
C GLN A 424 8.80 -5.15 30.71
N PRO A 425 10.12 -4.94 30.53
CA PRO A 425 10.75 -3.62 30.71
C PRO A 425 10.28 -2.56 29.71
N PHE A 426 9.78 -2.97 28.55
CA PHE A 426 9.31 -2.09 27.47
C PHE A 426 7.82 -1.73 27.56
N LEU A 427 7.08 -2.39 28.44
CA LEU A 427 5.64 -2.14 28.64
C LEU A 427 5.35 -0.98 29.58
N THR A 428 6.36 -0.19 29.94
CA THR A 428 6.24 0.99 30.82
C THR A 428 6.59 2.24 30.03
N GLY A 429 5.62 3.17 29.82
CA GLY A 429 5.85 4.45 29.12
C GLY A 429 4.91 4.70 27.94
N GLU A 430 5.20 5.73 27.14
CA GLU A 430 4.39 6.17 26.00
C GLU A 430 4.46 5.24 24.76
N SER A 431 5.34 4.23 24.77
CA SER A 431 5.63 3.36 23.63
C SER A 431 5.03 1.95 23.72
N ILE A 432 4.00 1.75 24.52
CA ILE A 432 3.42 0.43 24.83
C ILE A 432 2.91 -0.30 23.58
N ASP A 433 2.37 0.41 22.61
CA ASP A 433 1.64 -0.15 21.46
C ASP A 433 2.49 -1.06 20.57
N GLY A 434 3.74 -0.67 20.30
CA GLY A 434 4.63 -1.44 19.42
C GLY A 434 5.01 -2.80 20.00
N ILE A 435 5.35 -2.81 21.28
CA ILE A 435 5.76 -4.02 21.98
C ILE A 435 4.55 -4.93 22.23
N ALA A 436 3.39 -4.35 22.56
CA ALA A 436 2.14 -5.10 22.71
C ALA A 436 1.73 -5.79 21.40
N ALA A 437 1.92 -5.13 20.24
CA ALA A 437 1.66 -5.72 18.93
C ALA A 437 2.60 -6.92 18.64
N LEU A 438 3.88 -6.81 19.00
CA LEU A 438 4.85 -7.89 18.85
C LEU A 438 4.56 -9.07 19.79
N LEU A 439 4.11 -8.79 21.01
CA LEU A 439 3.63 -9.84 21.93
C LEU A 439 2.35 -10.51 21.45
N HIS A 440 1.44 -9.74 20.86
CA HIS A 440 0.22 -10.30 20.28
C HIS A 440 0.56 -11.24 19.12
N LEU A 441 1.45 -10.84 18.23
CA LEU A 441 1.98 -11.71 17.18
C LEU A 441 2.56 -13.00 17.75
N GLY A 442 3.33 -12.92 18.84
CA GLY A 442 3.87 -14.11 19.51
C GLY A 442 2.77 -15.08 19.95
N ARG A 443 1.68 -14.57 20.52
CA ARG A 443 0.53 -15.39 20.95
C ARG A 443 -0.21 -16.01 19.76
N GLU A 444 -0.41 -15.25 18.67
CA GLU A 444 -1.01 -15.77 17.44
C GLU A 444 -0.19 -16.93 16.86
N LEU A 445 1.14 -16.77 16.79
CA LEU A 445 2.05 -17.80 16.29
C LEU A 445 2.09 -19.02 17.21
N ASP A 446 2.02 -18.83 18.53
CA ASP A 446 1.97 -19.93 19.48
C ASP A 446 0.67 -20.73 19.36
N ALA A 447 -0.43 -20.06 19.10
CA ALA A 447 -1.73 -20.68 18.86
C ALA A 447 -1.85 -21.34 17.46
N ASP A 448 -1.01 -20.97 16.49
CA ASP A 448 -1.05 -21.57 15.15
C ASP A 448 -0.41 -22.97 15.14
N PRO A 449 -1.17 -24.03 14.83
CA PRO A 449 -0.64 -25.40 14.75
C PRO A 449 0.34 -25.59 13.59
N ASN A 450 0.34 -24.71 12.59
CA ASN A 450 1.23 -24.78 11.44
C ASN A 450 2.54 -24.00 11.65
N PHE A 451 2.64 -23.20 12.69
CA PHE A 451 3.85 -22.45 13.00
C PHE A 451 4.92 -23.37 13.62
N SER A 452 6.06 -23.49 12.96
CA SER A 452 7.19 -24.31 13.41
C SER A 452 8.52 -23.73 12.90
N PRO A 453 9.59 -23.70 13.69
CA PRO A 453 9.66 -24.15 15.08
C PRO A 453 9.05 -23.11 16.06
N LYS A 454 8.35 -23.56 17.10
CA LYS A 454 7.83 -22.74 18.21
C LYS A 454 8.96 -22.32 19.15
N THR A 455 9.82 -21.42 18.70
CA THR A 455 11.00 -20.91 19.41
C THR A 455 11.17 -19.41 19.14
N LEU A 456 11.97 -18.73 19.98
CA LEU A 456 12.35 -17.32 19.73
C LEU A 456 13.02 -17.13 18.35
N ARG A 457 13.76 -18.11 17.85
CA ARG A 457 14.32 -18.07 16.48
C ARG A 457 13.25 -18.16 15.40
N GLY A 458 12.25 -19.03 15.59
CA GLY A 458 11.11 -19.13 14.69
C GLY A 458 10.32 -17.81 14.66
N TYR A 459 10.05 -17.25 15.82
CA TYR A 459 9.43 -15.93 15.97
C TYR A 459 10.23 -14.82 15.27
N LEU A 460 11.54 -14.75 15.49
CA LEU A 460 12.41 -13.76 14.83
C LEU A 460 12.42 -13.89 13.31
N ARG A 461 12.38 -15.10 12.75
CA ARG A 461 12.27 -15.30 11.30
C ARG A 461 10.96 -14.71 10.77
N GLU A 462 9.85 -14.98 11.44
CA GLU A 462 8.55 -14.40 11.06
C GLU A 462 8.59 -12.87 11.17
N VAL A 463 9.18 -12.33 12.24
CA VAL A 463 9.36 -10.87 12.38
C VAL A 463 10.29 -10.32 11.30
N GLU A 464 11.40 -10.98 10.97
CA GLU A 464 12.30 -10.57 9.89
C GLU A 464 11.64 -10.60 8.52
N ASP A 465 10.82 -11.60 8.24
CA ASP A 465 9.98 -11.66 7.05
C ASP A 465 9.00 -10.48 7.01
N ARG A 466 8.40 -10.13 8.14
CA ARG A 466 7.50 -8.96 8.26
C ARG A 466 8.26 -7.63 8.15
N VAL A 467 9.47 -7.53 8.68
CA VAL A 467 10.36 -6.35 8.51
C VAL A 467 10.67 -6.15 7.02
N GLN A 468 11.13 -7.20 6.33
CA GLN A 468 11.42 -7.14 4.90
C GLN A 468 10.18 -6.77 4.07
N GLN A 469 9.00 -7.17 4.56
CA GLN A 469 7.70 -6.92 3.91
C GLN A 469 7.05 -5.62 4.37
N ASN A 470 7.66 -4.89 5.30
CA ASN A 470 7.06 -3.72 5.97
C ASN A 470 5.60 -3.99 6.43
N ASN A 471 5.36 -5.18 6.99
CA ASN A 471 4.06 -5.66 7.44
C ASN A 471 4.01 -5.74 8.97
N PRO A 472 3.73 -4.64 9.66
CA PRO A 472 3.68 -4.62 11.12
C PRO A 472 2.56 -5.53 11.65
N PRO A 473 2.76 -6.15 12.84
CA PRO A 473 1.71 -6.90 13.48
C PRO A 473 0.51 -6.00 13.81
N THR A 474 -0.69 -6.59 13.79
CA THR A 474 -1.93 -5.89 14.13
C THR A 474 -2.31 -6.15 15.58
N MET A 475 -2.85 -5.13 16.22
CA MET A 475 -3.43 -5.27 17.57
C MET A 475 -4.96 -5.36 17.49
N PRO A 476 -5.62 -6.04 18.43
CA PRO A 476 -7.08 -6.06 18.54
C PRO A 476 -7.61 -4.76 19.16
N VAL A 477 -7.28 -3.62 18.51
CA VAL A 477 -7.66 -2.27 18.93
C VAL A 477 -8.24 -1.48 17.76
N ILE A 478 -8.86 -0.35 18.04
CA ILE A 478 -9.38 0.56 17.03
C ILE A 478 -8.26 1.04 16.13
N THR A 479 -8.49 1.09 14.83
CA THR A 479 -7.51 1.60 13.86
C THR A 479 -7.80 3.06 13.50
N LEU A 480 -6.79 3.91 13.65
CA LEU A 480 -6.78 5.28 13.10
C LEU A 480 -5.91 5.30 11.84
N ALA A 481 -6.45 5.79 10.74
CA ALA A 481 -5.69 5.83 9.49
C ALA A 481 -6.09 7.04 8.63
N THR A 482 -5.13 7.53 7.83
CA THR A 482 -5.53 8.42 6.72
C THR A 482 -6.20 7.59 5.63
N LEU A 483 -7.03 8.26 4.80
CA LEU A 483 -7.68 7.61 3.66
C LEU A 483 -6.67 6.91 2.74
N HIS A 484 -5.48 7.48 2.55
CA HIS A 484 -4.39 6.86 1.78
C HIS A 484 -3.86 5.59 2.45
N ALA A 485 -3.62 5.63 3.75
CA ALA A 485 -3.11 4.49 4.50
C ALA A 485 -4.15 3.37 4.67
N ALA A 486 -5.43 3.67 4.49
CA ALA A 486 -6.54 2.72 4.54
C ALA A 486 -6.67 1.88 3.25
N LYS A 487 -6.01 2.25 2.16
CA LYS A 487 -6.04 1.47 0.91
C LYS A 487 -5.54 0.04 1.14
N GLY A 488 -6.29 -0.95 0.63
CA GLY A 488 -5.99 -2.37 0.83
C GLY A 488 -6.42 -2.95 2.18
N LEU A 489 -7.00 -2.11 3.08
CA LEU A 489 -7.56 -2.55 4.35
C LEU A 489 -9.09 -2.57 4.30
N GLU A 490 -9.73 -3.15 5.33
CA GLU A 490 -11.19 -3.19 5.45
C GLU A 490 -11.60 -3.48 6.90
N TRP A 491 -12.74 -2.93 7.31
CA TRP A 491 -13.29 -3.09 8.65
C TRP A 491 -14.80 -3.26 8.60
N GLU A 492 -15.36 -3.87 9.64
CA GLU A 492 -16.82 -4.00 9.76
C GLU A 492 -17.47 -2.61 9.86
N ARG A 493 -16.87 -1.71 10.64
CA ARG A 493 -17.39 -0.36 10.91
C ARG A 493 -16.34 0.69 10.64
N VAL A 494 -16.70 1.67 9.83
CA VAL A 494 -15.82 2.79 9.45
C VAL A 494 -16.46 4.12 9.83
N PHE A 495 -15.72 4.92 10.58
CA PHE A 495 -15.99 6.33 10.82
C PHE A 495 -15.11 7.16 9.88
N LEU A 496 -15.70 7.81 8.88
CA LEU A 496 -15.00 8.72 7.98
C LEU A 496 -15.25 10.13 8.46
N ILE A 497 -14.26 10.76 9.07
CA ILE A 497 -14.39 12.07 9.72
C ILE A 497 -13.92 13.22 8.85
N GLY A 498 -14.53 14.40 9.06
CA GLY A 498 -14.14 15.64 8.39
C GLY A 498 -14.46 15.65 6.90
N ALA A 499 -15.57 15.05 6.48
CA ALA A 499 -16.06 15.12 5.09
C ALA A 499 -16.66 16.51 4.79
N SER A 500 -15.82 17.56 4.89
CA SER A 500 -16.18 18.97 4.74
C SER A 500 -15.49 19.60 3.56
N GLU A 501 -16.12 20.59 2.92
CA GLU A 501 -15.48 21.43 1.90
C GLU A 501 -14.19 22.06 2.48
N GLY A 502 -13.12 22.06 1.68
CA GLY A 502 -11.81 22.56 2.10
C GLY A 502 -10.94 21.53 2.84
N ILE A 503 -11.53 20.43 3.34
CA ILE A 503 -10.83 19.30 3.96
C ILE A 503 -10.87 18.10 3.02
N LEU A 504 -12.01 17.81 2.43
CA LEU A 504 -12.20 16.73 1.45
C LEU A 504 -13.28 17.18 0.43
N PRO A 505 -12.87 17.74 -0.72
CA PRO A 505 -11.51 17.86 -1.24
C PRO A 505 -10.63 18.82 -0.43
N LEU A 506 -9.31 18.46 -0.32
CA LEU A 506 -8.36 19.28 0.41
C LEU A 506 -8.00 20.54 -0.39
N THR A 507 -8.26 21.70 0.20
CA THR A 507 -7.78 22.98 -0.33
C THR A 507 -6.56 23.43 0.44
N ASN A 508 -5.47 23.75 -0.24
CA ASN A 508 -4.30 24.34 0.41
C ASN A 508 -4.69 25.75 0.92
N SER A 509 -4.77 25.90 2.23
CA SER A 509 -5.04 27.17 2.90
C SER A 509 -3.96 28.18 2.50
N GLY A 510 -4.31 29.14 1.63
CA GLY A 510 -3.44 30.24 1.22
C GLY A 510 -3.47 30.61 -0.26
N ASN A 511 -3.94 29.75 -1.12
CA ASN A 511 -4.19 30.11 -2.50
C ASN A 511 -5.57 29.59 -2.92
N SER A 512 -6.50 30.50 -3.14
CA SER A 512 -7.80 30.25 -3.81
C SER A 512 -7.59 29.85 -5.29
N ALA A 513 -6.43 29.29 -5.64
CA ALA A 513 -6.22 28.68 -6.92
C ALA A 513 -7.25 27.55 -7.04
N SER A 514 -8.21 27.76 -7.91
CA SER A 514 -9.29 26.86 -8.27
C SER A 514 -8.82 25.41 -8.23
N LEU A 515 -9.46 24.60 -7.38
CA LEU A 515 -9.34 23.15 -7.45
C LEU A 515 -9.55 22.74 -8.90
N THR A 516 -8.52 22.24 -9.56
CA THR A 516 -8.67 21.75 -10.93
C THR A 516 -9.56 20.50 -10.92
N ASP A 517 -10.28 20.26 -12.00
CA ASP A 517 -11.12 19.05 -12.14
C ASP A 517 -10.33 17.77 -11.85
N ALA A 518 -9.05 17.73 -12.19
CA ALA A 518 -8.19 16.58 -11.95
C ALA A 518 -7.90 16.38 -10.45
N VAL A 519 -7.67 17.46 -9.68
CA VAL A 519 -7.51 17.38 -8.22
C VAL A 519 -8.81 16.93 -7.57
N ILE A 520 -9.95 17.48 -8.01
CA ILE A 520 -11.26 17.04 -7.53
C ILE A 520 -11.50 15.56 -7.85
N ALA A 521 -11.11 15.10 -9.04
CA ALA A 521 -11.24 13.70 -9.44
C ALA A 521 -10.37 12.77 -8.56
N GLU A 522 -9.17 13.19 -8.18
CA GLU A 522 -8.31 12.40 -7.27
C GLU A 522 -8.88 12.36 -5.85
N GLU A 523 -9.31 13.48 -5.31
CA GLU A 523 -9.96 13.56 -4.00
C GLU A 523 -11.28 12.75 -3.96
N ARG A 524 -12.03 12.74 -5.09
CA ARG A 524 -13.22 11.89 -5.24
C ARG A 524 -12.86 10.40 -5.18
N ARG A 525 -11.79 9.95 -5.85
CA ARG A 525 -11.29 8.58 -5.74
C ARG A 525 -10.85 8.26 -4.31
N LEU A 526 -10.25 9.21 -3.63
CA LEU A 526 -9.84 9.04 -2.23
C LEU A 526 -11.05 8.88 -1.31
N PHE A 527 -12.13 9.66 -1.52
CA PHE A 527 -13.38 9.49 -0.79
C PHE A 527 -14.03 8.13 -1.08
N TYR A 528 -14.07 7.72 -2.36
CA TYR A 528 -14.52 6.38 -2.77
C TYR A 528 -13.72 5.25 -2.08
N VAL A 529 -12.40 5.38 -2.02
CA VAL A 529 -11.55 4.42 -1.29
C VAL A 529 -11.96 4.36 0.18
N GLY A 530 -12.15 5.51 0.83
CA GLY A 530 -12.59 5.57 2.23
C GLY A 530 -13.92 4.89 2.48
N MET A 531 -14.94 5.19 1.68
CA MET A 531 -16.27 4.57 1.79
C MET A 531 -16.22 3.05 1.63
N THR A 532 -15.47 2.58 0.63
CA THR A 532 -15.35 1.14 0.30
C THR A 532 -14.43 0.36 1.26
N ARG A 533 -13.97 0.98 2.37
CA ARG A 533 -13.30 0.25 3.46
C ARG A 533 -14.29 -0.38 4.41
N ALA A 534 -15.53 0.12 4.47
CA ALA A 534 -16.59 -0.39 5.32
C ALA A 534 -17.23 -1.66 4.73
N LYS A 535 -17.45 -2.66 5.60
CA LYS A 535 -18.19 -3.88 5.27
C LYS A 535 -19.67 -3.72 5.61
N ALA A 536 -19.99 -3.46 6.87
CA ALA A 536 -21.34 -3.43 7.38
C ALA A 536 -21.86 -2.02 7.65
N ASP A 537 -21.09 -1.19 8.36
CA ASP A 537 -21.53 0.13 8.79
C ASP A 537 -20.55 1.23 8.35
N LEU A 538 -21.10 2.30 7.77
CA LEU A 538 -20.36 3.49 7.36
C LEU A 538 -20.97 4.73 8.01
N HIS A 539 -20.19 5.35 8.91
CA HIS A 539 -20.53 6.60 9.57
C HIS A 539 -19.67 7.73 9.01
N ILE A 540 -20.30 8.75 8.46
CA ILE A 540 -19.58 9.90 7.88
C ILE A 540 -19.92 11.14 8.68
N THR A 541 -18.90 11.89 9.07
CA THR A 541 -19.11 13.14 9.78
C THR A 541 -18.52 14.32 9.01
N TYR A 542 -19.15 15.48 9.17
CA TYR A 542 -18.64 16.73 8.62
C TYR A 542 -18.86 17.88 9.60
N ARG A 543 -18.12 18.97 9.41
CA ARG A 543 -18.24 20.21 10.18
C ARG A 543 -18.40 21.41 9.24
N ALA A 544 -19.15 22.40 9.68
CA ALA A 544 -19.48 23.60 8.92
C ALA A 544 -20.20 23.27 7.59
N GLU A 545 -19.48 23.22 6.47
CA GLU A 545 -20.04 22.93 5.15
C GLU A 545 -19.74 21.49 4.74
N ALA A 546 -20.80 20.76 4.36
CA ALA A 546 -20.67 19.37 3.90
C ALA A 546 -19.90 19.28 2.58
N SER A 547 -19.01 18.31 2.47
CA SER A 547 -18.29 18.02 1.23
C SER A 547 -19.24 17.78 0.06
N ARG A 548 -18.88 18.30 -1.12
CA ARG A 548 -19.59 18.01 -2.38
C ARG A 548 -19.72 16.50 -2.63
N PHE A 549 -18.78 15.70 -2.18
CA PHE A 549 -18.81 14.26 -2.37
C PHE A 549 -19.94 13.56 -1.62
N LEU A 550 -20.47 14.17 -0.55
CA LEU A 550 -21.66 13.67 0.14
C LEU A 550 -22.92 13.83 -0.72
N ARG A 551 -23.03 14.92 -1.50
CA ARG A 551 -24.13 15.11 -2.47
C ARG A 551 -23.95 14.19 -3.68
N GLU A 552 -22.73 14.11 -4.21
CA GLU A 552 -22.40 13.23 -5.35
C GLU A 552 -22.66 11.75 -5.04
N SER A 553 -22.48 11.32 -3.79
CA SER A 553 -22.78 9.97 -3.32
C SER A 553 -24.25 9.76 -2.93
N THR A 554 -25.12 10.77 -3.11
CA THR A 554 -26.56 10.75 -2.75
C THR A 554 -26.84 10.49 -1.26
N LEU A 555 -25.86 10.76 -0.40
CA LEU A 555 -25.97 10.59 1.05
C LEU A 555 -26.65 11.78 1.73
N ILE A 556 -26.58 12.95 1.11
CA ILE A 556 -27.32 14.16 1.50
C ILE A 556 -27.94 14.80 0.26
N SER A 557 -28.96 15.65 0.47
CA SER A 557 -29.67 16.37 -0.59
C SER A 557 -28.87 17.53 -1.18
#